data_7714ccb3c3df248aea2a172d97719a09
#
_entry.id   7714ccb3c3df248aea2a172d97719a09
#
_cell.length_a   1.000
_cell.length_b   1.000
_cell.length_c   1.000
_cell.angle_alpha   90.00
_cell.angle_beta   90.00
_cell.angle_gamma   90.00
#
_symmetry.space_group_name_H-M   'P 1'
#
loop_
_entity.id
_entity.type
_entity.pdbx_description
1 polymer ?
#
loop_
_entity_poly.entity_id
_entity_poly.type
_entity_poly.pdbx_seq_one_letter_code
_entity_poly.pdbx_strand_id
1 'polypeptide(L)'
;MNCIMLIVAVLVVLLVLLIPLYSMYVSLIQKKNKVKESMGGIDVQLKKRYDLIPNILVIANKFMEHERGLITEITNLRTQASNLRADRDTISKKLDLDTQIANKMGQLMVNVENYPQLKSDQTMIQAMQTYSEVEEHIAAARRFYNSA
;
A
#
# COMPACT_ATOMS: atom_id res chain seq x y z
N MET A 1 3.64 10.40 -63.87
CA MET A 1 2.68 9.51 -63.13
C MET A 1 3.42 8.57 -62.14
N ASN A 2 4.55 7.99 -62.52
CA ASN A 2 5.28 7.05 -61.67
C ASN A 2 5.95 7.63 -60.40
N CYS A 3 6.42 8.88 -60.45
CA CYS A 3 7.10 9.52 -59.29
C CYS A 3 6.12 9.82 -58.14
N ILE A 4 4.92 10.27 -58.43
CA ILE A 4 3.88 10.57 -57.44
C ILE A 4 3.40 9.24 -56.77
N MET A 5 3.21 8.19 -57.58
CA MET A 5 2.89 6.86 -57.02
C MET A 5 3.97 6.33 -56.06
N LEU A 6 5.23 6.54 -56.39
CA LEU A 6 6.37 6.12 -55.56
C LEU A 6 6.41 6.88 -54.24
N ILE A 7 6.18 8.21 -54.27
CA ILE A 7 6.10 9.04 -53.06
C ILE A 7 4.93 8.61 -52.17
N VAL A 8 3.75 8.35 -52.73
CA VAL A 8 2.58 7.89 -51.99
C VAL A 8 2.84 6.52 -51.37
N ALA A 9 3.44 5.59 -52.11
CA ALA A 9 3.80 4.28 -51.58
C ALA A 9 4.78 4.35 -50.41
N VAL A 10 5.79 5.20 -50.49
CA VAL A 10 6.74 5.44 -49.40
C VAL A 10 6.06 6.02 -48.16
N LEU A 11 5.16 7.03 -48.35
CA LEU A 11 4.39 7.60 -47.24
C LEU A 11 3.49 6.57 -46.55
N VAL A 12 2.82 5.74 -47.33
CA VAL A 12 1.97 4.65 -46.75
C VAL A 12 2.81 3.66 -45.95
N VAL A 13 3.96 3.22 -46.48
CA VAL A 13 4.87 2.32 -45.75
C VAL A 13 5.35 2.99 -44.46
N LEU A 14 5.71 4.25 -44.50
CA LEU A 14 6.17 4.99 -43.33
C LEU A 14 5.08 5.15 -42.28
N LEU A 15 3.84 5.41 -42.69
CA LEU A 15 2.66 5.43 -41.77
C LEU A 15 2.40 4.06 -41.14
N VAL A 16 2.46 2.98 -41.92
CA VAL A 16 2.25 1.61 -41.43
C VAL A 16 3.31 1.21 -40.39
N LEU A 17 4.53 1.73 -40.49
CA LEU A 17 5.59 1.51 -39.50
C LEU A 17 5.48 2.40 -38.27
N LEU A 18 5.11 3.68 -38.44
CA LEU A 18 5.07 4.62 -37.33
C LEU A 18 3.86 4.42 -36.39
N ILE A 19 2.68 4.04 -36.94
CA ILE A 19 1.49 3.85 -36.12
C ILE A 19 1.69 2.77 -35.03
N PRO A 20 2.18 1.56 -35.33
CA PRO A 20 2.40 0.55 -34.31
C PRO A 20 3.50 0.96 -33.30
N LEU A 21 4.57 1.62 -33.74
CA LEU A 21 5.61 2.13 -32.83
C LEU A 21 5.03 3.14 -31.84
N TYR A 22 4.20 4.06 -32.33
CA TYR A 22 3.52 5.03 -31.49
C TYR A 22 2.54 4.37 -30.50
N SER A 23 1.78 3.37 -30.95
CA SER A 23 0.86 2.62 -30.08
C SER A 23 1.59 1.85 -28.99
N MET A 24 2.72 1.23 -29.30
CA MET A 24 3.58 0.58 -28.30
C MET A 24 4.13 1.57 -27.27
N TYR A 25 4.59 2.73 -27.72
CA TYR A 25 5.09 3.79 -26.84
C TYR A 25 4.00 4.27 -25.87
N VAL A 26 2.80 4.56 -26.38
CA VAL A 26 1.65 4.98 -25.56
C VAL A 26 1.27 3.90 -24.54
N SER A 27 1.21 2.63 -24.96
CA SER A 27 0.93 1.50 -24.09
C SER A 27 1.95 1.37 -22.95
N LEU A 28 3.24 1.59 -23.24
CA LEU A 28 4.30 1.54 -22.24
C LEU A 28 4.16 2.65 -21.19
N ILE A 29 3.82 3.85 -21.63
CA ILE A 29 3.56 4.98 -20.73
C ILE A 29 2.35 4.70 -19.84
N GLN A 30 1.26 4.16 -20.39
CA GLN A 30 0.06 3.82 -19.65
C GLN A 30 0.37 2.78 -18.56
N LYS A 31 1.10 1.73 -18.89
CA LYS A 31 1.52 0.71 -17.91
C LYS A 31 2.40 1.31 -16.81
N LYS A 32 3.37 2.15 -17.15
CA LYS A 32 4.21 2.85 -16.19
C LYS A 32 3.38 3.73 -15.24
N ASN A 33 2.40 4.47 -15.78
CA ASN A 33 1.53 5.32 -14.97
C ASN A 33 0.62 4.50 -14.06
N LYS A 34 0.09 3.37 -14.55
CA LYS A 34 -0.74 2.46 -13.76
C LYS A 34 0.03 1.88 -12.55
N VAL A 35 1.29 1.48 -12.73
CA VAL A 35 2.15 1.04 -11.61
C VAL A 35 2.36 2.16 -10.60
N LYS A 36 2.64 3.38 -11.07
CA LYS A 36 2.82 4.54 -10.18
C LYS A 36 1.55 4.89 -9.41
N GLU A 37 0.39 4.83 -10.04
CA GLU A 37 -0.90 5.05 -9.42
C GLU A 37 -1.20 4.00 -8.35
N SER A 38 -0.97 2.72 -8.66
CA SER A 38 -1.18 1.63 -7.72
C SER A 38 -0.26 1.70 -6.49
N MET A 39 1.00 2.13 -6.67
CA MET A 39 1.92 2.41 -5.55
C MET A 39 1.39 3.55 -4.66
N GLY A 40 0.90 4.64 -5.26
CA GLY A 40 0.28 5.73 -4.52
C GLY A 40 -0.95 5.27 -3.72
N GLY A 41 -1.77 4.40 -4.31
CA GLY A 41 -2.93 3.80 -3.65
C GLY A 41 -2.54 2.99 -2.40
N ILE A 42 -1.51 2.16 -2.50
CA ILE A 42 -0.97 1.44 -1.33
C ILE A 42 -0.49 2.42 -0.26
N ASP A 43 0.32 3.41 -0.64
CA ASP A 43 0.93 4.34 0.32
C ASP A 43 -0.13 5.10 1.14
N VAL A 44 -1.22 5.50 0.51
CA VAL A 44 -2.36 6.15 1.19
C VAL A 44 -2.97 5.23 2.24
N GLN A 45 -3.18 3.95 1.95
CA GLN A 45 -3.76 3.00 2.90
C GLN A 45 -2.79 2.65 4.03
N LEU A 46 -1.51 2.48 3.72
CA LEU A 46 -0.47 2.29 4.73
C LEU A 46 -0.37 3.49 5.69
N LYS A 47 -0.43 4.71 5.16
CA LYS A 47 -0.42 5.91 5.98
C LYS A 47 -1.61 5.95 6.93
N LYS A 48 -2.82 5.64 6.45
CA LYS A 48 -4.02 5.54 7.32
C LYS A 48 -3.81 4.54 8.47
N ARG A 49 -3.26 3.34 8.17
CA ARG A 49 -2.92 2.35 9.21
C ARG A 49 -1.94 2.93 10.24
N TYR A 50 -0.86 3.56 9.78
CA TYR A 50 0.17 4.10 10.68
C TYR A 50 -0.36 5.26 11.55
N ASP A 51 -1.35 5.99 11.07
CA ASP A 51 -2.01 7.06 11.84
C ASP A 51 -2.99 6.52 12.89
N LEU A 52 -3.57 5.32 12.69
CA LEU A 52 -4.46 4.66 13.65
C LEU A 52 -3.72 3.96 14.81
N ILE A 53 -2.57 3.35 14.53
CA ILE A 53 -1.81 2.56 15.50
C ILE A 53 -1.55 3.31 16.81
N PRO A 54 -1.07 4.56 16.85
CA PRO A 54 -0.82 5.26 18.10
C PRO A 54 -2.05 5.37 19.00
N ASN A 55 -3.23 5.58 18.43
CA ASN A 55 -4.47 5.68 19.19
C ASN A 55 -4.80 4.35 19.88
N ILE A 56 -4.65 3.23 19.16
CA ILE A 56 -4.84 1.88 19.72
C ILE A 56 -3.85 1.63 20.85
N LEU A 57 -2.56 1.95 20.62
CA LEU A 57 -1.51 1.71 21.60
C LEU A 57 -1.67 2.56 22.87
N VAL A 58 -2.16 3.79 22.76
CA VAL A 58 -2.45 4.66 23.92
C VAL A 58 -3.56 4.04 24.78
N ILE A 59 -4.60 3.48 24.16
CA ILE A 59 -5.68 2.82 24.90
C ILE A 59 -5.15 1.52 25.53
N ALA A 60 -4.45 0.69 24.75
CA ALA A 60 -3.89 -0.58 25.22
C ALA A 60 -2.93 -0.38 26.40
N ASN A 61 -2.06 0.61 26.34
CA ASN A 61 -1.05 0.88 27.38
C ASN A 61 -1.65 1.25 28.76
N LYS A 62 -2.91 1.68 28.80
CA LYS A 62 -3.60 1.95 30.08
C LYS A 62 -3.97 0.68 30.86
N PHE A 63 -4.13 -0.43 30.16
CA PHE A 63 -4.65 -1.69 30.74
C PHE A 63 -3.64 -2.84 30.65
N MET A 64 -2.67 -2.78 29.73
CA MET A 64 -1.77 -3.87 29.36
C MET A 64 -0.33 -3.58 29.80
N GLU A 65 -0.10 -3.39 31.11
CA GLU A 65 1.25 -3.06 31.62
C GLU A 65 2.30 -4.14 31.32
N HIS A 66 1.91 -5.40 31.25
CA HIS A 66 2.83 -6.50 30.95
C HIS A 66 3.21 -6.60 29.46
N GLU A 67 2.50 -5.91 28.59
CA GLU A 67 2.70 -5.95 27.13
C GLU A 67 3.55 -4.77 26.61
N ARG A 68 4.24 -4.04 27.48
CA ARG A 68 5.05 -2.87 27.10
C ARG A 68 6.09 -3.18 26.02
N GLY A 69 6.64 -4.39 26.04
CA GLY A 69 7.61 -4.85 25.02
C GLY A 69 6.99 -4.88 23.64
N LEU A 70 5.81 -5.51 23.51
CA LEU A 70 5.06 -5.62 22.26
C LEU A 70 4.63 -4.23 21.74
N ILE A 71 4.12 -3.37 22.65
CA ILE A 71 3.72 -2.00 22.32
C ILE A 71 4.90 -1.19 21.79
N THR A 72 6.08 -1.31 22.42
CA THR A 72 7.30 -0.64 21.98
C THR A 72 7.78 -1.14 20.63
N GLU A 73 7.71 -2.45 20.40
CA GLU A 73 8.10 -3.05 19.12
C GLU A 73 7.21 -2.58 17.97
N ILE A 74 5.88 -2.54 18.17
CA ILE A 74 4.93 -2.00 17.18
C ILE A 74 5.24 -0.53 16.88
N THR A 75 5.51 0.26 17.91
CA THR A 75 5.86 1.68 17.76
C THR A 75 7.12 1.87 16.93
N ASN A 76 8.16 1.06 17.17
CA ASN A 76 9.42 1.11 16.44
C ASN A 76 9.25 0.70 14.97
N LEU A 77 8.53 -0.39 14.70
CA LEU A 77 8.24 -0.85 13.35
C LEU A 77 7.43 0.20 12.57
N ARG A 78 6.39 0.78 13.20
CA ARG A 78 5.59 1.86 12.62
C ARG A 78 6.46 3.07 12.29
N THR A 79 7.35 3.48 13.18
CA THR A 79 8.25 4.62 12.95
C THR A 79 9.19 4.35 11.77
N GLN A 80 9.78 3.16 11.68
CA GLN A 80 10.61 2.77 10.55
C GLN A 80 9.82 2.79 9.23
N ALA A 81 8.61 2.22 9.22
CA ALA A 81 7.77 2.15 8.03
C ALA A 81 7.26 3.51 7.57
N SER A 82 6.90 4.40 8.51
CA SER A 82 6.41 5.75 8.20
C SER A 82 7.48 6.66 7.62
N ASN A 83 8.75 6.44 7.96
CA ASN A 83 9.89 7.21 7.44
C ASN A 83 10.30 6.79 6.01
N LEU A 84 9.83 5.64 5.53
CA LEU A 84 10.08 5.21 4.15
C LEU A 84 9.08 5.87 3.19
N ARG A 85 9.61 6.50 2.12
CA ARG A 85 8.77 6.93 1.00
C ARG A 85 8.34 5.69 0.20
N ALA A 86 7.12 5.72 -0.34
CA ALA A 86 6.68 4.68 -1.26
C ALA A 86 7.19 5.02 -2.67
N ASP A 87 8.38 4.56 -2.98
CA ASP A 87 8.97 4.60 -4.30
C ASP A 87 9.34 3.18 -4.77
N ARG A 88 9.82 3.08 -6.00
CA ARG A 88 10.12 1.79 -6.63
C ARG A 88 11.13 0.95 -5.87
N ASP A 89 12.10 1.59 -5.22
CA ASP A 89 13.22 0.91 -4.56
C ASP A 89 12.89 0.54 -3.12
N THR A 90 11.99 1.27 -2.48
CA THR A 90 11.66 1.14 -1.06
C THR A 90 10.32 0.48 -0.77
N ILE A 91 9.44 0.37 -1.78
CA ILE A 91 8.08 -0.17 -1.58
C ILE A 91 8.09 -1.60 -1.03
N SER A 92 8.98 -2.46 -1.50
CA SER A 92 9.11 -3.83 -0.99
C SER A 92 9.45 -3.83 0.51
N LYS A 93 10.44 -3.06 0.92
CA LYS A 93 10.84 -2.93 2.33
C LYS A 93 9.71 -2.36 3.19
N LYS A 94 8.97 -1.38 2.66
CA LYS A 94 7.81 -0.79 3.35
C LYS A 94 6.70 -1.82 3.56
N LEU A 95 6.43 -2.65 2.56
CA LEU A 95 5.45 -3.73 2.65
C LEU A 95 5.88 -4.86 3.60
N ASP A 96 7.18 -5.15 3.70
CA ASP A 96 7.72 -6.12 4.66
C ASP A 96 7.56 -5.61 6.09
N LEU A 97 7.89 -4.35 6.35
CA LEU A 97 7.66 -3.73 7.65
C LEU A 97 6.16 -3.69 8.01
N ASP A 98 5.30 -3.39 7.05
CA ASP A 98 3.84 -3.41 7.26
C ASP A 98 3.34 -4.82 7.61
N THR A 99 3.90 -5.85 7.00
CA THR A 99 3.57 -7.24 7.34
C THR A 99 4.00 -7.60 8.78
N GLN A 100 5.17 -7.13 9.20
CA GLN A 100 5.62 -7.30 10.60
C GLN A 100 4.70 -6.55 11.57
N ILE A 101 4.30 -5.32 11.23
CA ILE A 101 3.33 -4.54 12.02
C ILE A 101 2.01 -5.30 12.15
N ALA A 102 1.46 -5.82 11.04
CA ALA A 102 0.21 -6.58 11.05
C ALA A 102 0.30 -7.81 11.96
N ASN A 103 1.40 -8.56 11.92
CA ASN A 103 1.63 -9.71 12.77
C ASN A 103 1.68 -9.32 14.26
N LYS A 104 2.37 -8.22 14.60
CA LYS A 104 2.47 -7.74 15.98
C LYS A 104 1.14 -7.16 16.49
N MET A 105 0.41 -6.46 15.64
CA MET A 105 -0.95 -6.00 15.96
C MET A 105 -1.89 -7.19 16.18
N GLY A 106 -1.78 -8.25 15.38
CA GLY A 106 -2.53 -9.49 15.61
C GLY A 106 -2.23 -10.12 16.98
N GLN A 107 -0.94 -10.15 17.39
CA GLN A 107 -0.56 -10.61 18.74
C GLN A 107 -1.16 -9.71 19.83
N LEU A 108 -1.13 -8.39 19.64
CA LEU A 108 -1.76 -7.45 20.58
C LEU A 108 -3.25 -7.72 20.71
N MET A 109 -3.95 -7.97 19.59
CA MET A 109 -5.39 -8.29 19.59
C MET A 109 -5.70 -9.56 20.35
N VAL A 110 -4.91 -10.62 20.18
CA VAL A 110 -5.07 -11.86 20.95
C VAL A 110 -4.85 -11.59 22.44
N ASN A 111 -3.86 -10.78 22.80
CA ASN A 111 -3.58 -10.44 24.19
C ASN A 111 -4.70 -9.60 24.82
N VAL A 112 -5.39 -8.75 24.06
CA VAL A 112 -6.57 -7.97 24.53
C VAL A 112 -7.65 -8.86 25.11
N GLU A 113 -7.79 -10.10 24.63
CA GLU A 113 -8.76 -11.07 25.15
C GLU A 113 -8.55 -11.41 26.65
N ASN A 114 -7.33 -11.27 27.16
CA ASN A 114 -6.96 -11.48 28.57
C ASN A 114 -7.27 -10.26 29.46
N TYR A 115 -7.74 -9.15 28.88
CA TYR A 115 -8.04 -7.89 29.57
C TYR A 115 -9.52 -7.50 29.39
N PRO A 116 -10.45 -8.04 30.19
CA PRO A 116 -11.89 -7.85 29.99
C PRO A 116 -12.34 -6.38 29.96
N GLN A 117 -11.68 -5.54 30.73
CA GLN A 117 -11.97 -4.07 30.76
C GLN A 117 -11.62 -3.41 29.42
N LEU A 118 -10.50 -3.78 28.82
CA LEU A 118 -10.06 -3.27 27.53
C LEU A 118 -10.92 -3.84 26.39
N LYS A 119 -11.26 -5.12 26.46
CA LYS A 119 -12.13 -5.80 25.49
C LYS A 119 -13.52 -5.17 25.41
N SER A 120 -14.04 -4.64 26.53
CA SER A 120 -15.35 -3.98 26.61
C SER A 120 -15.29 -2.46 26.41
N ASP A 121 -14.07 -1.88 26.28
CA ASP A 121 -13.91 -0.45 26.02
C ASP A 121 -14.41 -0.08 24.63
N GLN A 122 -15.41 0.80 24.56
CA GLN A 122 -16.06 1.19 23.32
C GLN A 122 -15.10 1.87 22.33
N THR A 123 -14.13 2.64 22.85
CA THR A 123 -13.13 3.31 22.04
C THR A 123 -12.17 2.33 21.41
N MET A 124 -11.78 1.29 22.20
CA MET A 124 -10.93 0.20 21.69
C MET A 124 -11.66 -0.59 20.60
N ILE A 125 -12.91 -0.99 20.84
CA ILE A 125 -13.73 -1.71 19.86
C ILE A 125 -13.80 -0.95 18.54
N GLN A 126 -14.12 0.33 18.59
CA GLN A 126 -14.21 1.18 17.39
C GLN A 126 -12.85 1.34 16.68
N ALA A 127 -11.78 1.54 17.43
CA ALA A 127 -10.43 1.66 16.86
C ALA A 127 -9.99 0.36 16.17
N MET A 128 -10.30 -0.79 16.75
CA MET A 128 -10.01 -2.10 16.19
C MET A 128 -10.82 -2.38 14.94
N GLN A 129 -12.10 -2.03 14.92
CA GLN A 129 -12.94 -2.14 13.73
C GLN A 129 -12.40 -1.31 12.58
N THR A 130 -12.06 -0.04 12.85
CA THR A 130 -11.46 0.84 11.83
C THR A 130 -10.12 0.30 11.34
N TYR A 131 -9.32 -0.29 12.22
CA TYR A 131 -8.05 -0.93 11.84
C TYR A 131 -8.28 -2.11 10.89
N SER A 132 -9.26 -2.98 11.18
CA SER A 132 -9.64 -4.10 10.30
C SER A 132 -10.10 -3.62 8.92
N GLU A 133 -10.91 -2.59 8.85
CA GLU A 133 -11.36 -1.99 7.57
C GLU A 133 -10.16 -1.50 6.73
N VAL A 134 -9.20 -0.83 7.36
CA VAL A 134 -7.98 -0.37 6.67
C VAL A 134 -7.14 -1.55 6.21
N GLU A 135 -7.09 -2.65 6.96
CA GLU A 135 -6.37 -3.86 6.57
C GLU A 135 -6.96 -4.49 5.28
N GLU A 136 -8.29 -4.55 5.18
CA GLU A 136 -8.97 -4.99 3.97
C GLU A 136 -8.65 -4.08 2.76
N HIS A 137 -8.62 -2.76 2.97
CA HIS A 137 -8.24 -1.81 1.93
C HIS A 137 -6.78 -1.97 1.48
N ILE A 138 -5.86 -2.24 2.41
CA ILE A 138 -4.45 -2.54 2.09
C ILE A 138 -4.36 -3.83 1.27
N ALA A 139 -5.09 -4.88 1.65
CA ALA A 139 -5.11 -6.13 0.90
C ALA A 139 -5.65 -5.93 -0.54
N ALA A 140 -6.69 -5.11 -0.71
CA ALA A 140 -7.21 -4.75 -2.03
C ALA A 140 -6.19 -3.94 -2.85
N ALA A 141 -5.54 -2.93 -2.24
CA ALA A 141 -4.52 -2.11 -2.89
C ALA A 141 -3.29 -2.94 -3.31
N ARG A 142 -2.86 -3.91 -2.48
CA ARG A 142 -1.78 -4.86 -2.83
C ARG A 142 -2.15 -5.72 -4.05
N ARG A 143 -3.40 -6.24 -4.11
CA ARG A 143 -3.87 -7.00 -5.28
C ARG A 143 -3.85 -6.14 -6.56
N PHE A 144 -4.30 -4.90 -6.46
CA PHE A 144 -4.27 -3.96 -7.59
C PHE A 144 -2.83 -3.68 -8.06
N TYR A 145 -1.90 -3.43 -7.14
CA TYR A 145 -0.49 -3.24 -7.44
C TYR A 145 0.14 -4.45 -8.13
N ASN A 146 -0.14 -5.66 -7.65
CA ASN A 146 0.40 -6.88 -8.23
C ASN A 146 -0.18 -7.18 -9.63
N SER A 147 -1.33 -6.59 -9.98
CA SER A 147 -1.96 -6.72 -11.31
C SER A 147 -1.56 -5.63 -12.30
N ALA A 148 -0.87 -4.58 -11.86
CA ALA A 148 -0.50 -3.43 -12.68
C ALA A 148 0.79 -3.64 -13.45
#